data_a0527cb517ff5d7e0d82ab323fbef0df
#
_entry.id   a0527cb517ff5d7e0d82ab323fbef0df
#
_cell.length_a   1.000
_cell.length_b   1.000
_cell.length_c   1.000
_cell.angle_alpha   90.00
_cell.angle_beta   90.00
_cell.angle_gamma   90.00
#
_symmetry.space_group_name_H-M   'P 1'
#
loop_
_entity.id
_entity.type
_entity.pdbx_description
1 polymer ?
#
loop_
_entity_poly.entity_id
_entity_poly.type
_entity_poly.pdbx_seq_one_letter_code
_entity_poly.pdbx_strand_id
1 'polypeptide(L)'
;MRLDLTETFAGVPARRVRDVLRRAGSRWVTPYWLAHATGTSNQQADNLVDTLVSRGLIERDDDEDAVKLTEQGIAFNQASLNTVTRKTADRVLHEFLDRVRALNANEDALYQVPKVVVFGSYLSNAERLGDVDLAIEPVQVRMARDDEVLSARPTWQHLRNRSRTLSLIELELHREWLSDKPHKVILDNPEVTARGNAYQRAREERWRRR
;
A
#
# COMPACT_ATOMS: atom_id res chain seq x y z
N MET A 1 -11.12 -1.66 1.15
CA MET A 1 -12.49 -1.27 0.72
C MET A 1 -12.73 -1.81 -0.70
N ARG A 2 -13.92 -2.27 -0.99
CA ARG A 2 -14.29 -2.84 -2.31
C ARG A 2 -15.06 -1.79 -3.08
N LEU A 3 -14.66 -1.50 -4.32
CA LEU A 3 -15.40 -0.59 -5.19
C LEU A 3 -16.45 -1.38 -5.96
N ASP A 4 -17.72 -1.00 -5.85
CA ASP A 4 -18.75 -1.50 -6.75
C ASP A 4 -18.63 -0.76 -8.09
N LEU A 5 -18.28 -1.49 -9.13
CA LEU A 5 -18.10 -0.92 -10.48
C LEU A 5 -19.40 -0.47 -11.14
N THR A 6 -20.56 -0.91 -10.62
CA THR A 6 -21.89 -0.52 -11.08
C THR A 6 -22.38 0.76 -10.38
N GLU A 7 -21.75 1.14 -9.28
CA GLU A 7 -22.11 2.32 -8.51
C GLU A 7 -21.79 3.60 -9.28
N THR A 8 -22.66 4.59 -9.10
CA THR A 8 -22.46 5.97 -9.60
C THR A 8 -22.59 6.97 -8.46
N PHE A 9 -21.84 8.06 -8.55
CA PHE A 9 -21.93 9.22 -7.67
C PHE A 9 -22.46 10.39 -8.49
N ALA A 10 -23.66 10.87 -8.20
CA ALA A 10 -24.34 11.89 -8.99
C ALA A 10 -24.30 11.61 -10.52
N GLY A 11 -24.49 10.34 -10.91
CA GLY A 11 -24.45 9.90 -12.30
C GLY A 11 -23.05 9.69 -12.89
N VAL A 12 -21.98 10.00 -12.14
CA VAL A 12 -20.60 9.74 -12.57
C VAL A 12 -20.18 8.33 -12.12
N PRO A 13 -19.70 7.46 -13.01
CA PRO A 13 -19.28 6.11 -12.64
C PRO A 13 -18.20 6.11 -11.55
N ALA A 14 -18.35 5.26 -10.53
CA ALA A 14 -17.44 5.16 -9.40
C ALA A 14 -15.97 4.99 -9.81
N ARG A 15 -15.70 4.24 -10.90
CA ARG A 15 -14.37 4.12 -11.48
C ARG A 15 -13.79 5.47 -11.90
N ARG A 16 -14.60 6.32 -12.56
CA ARG A 16 -14.15 7.64 -13.04
C ARG A 16 -13.91 8.58 -11.87
N VAL A 17 -14.82 8.58 -10.88
CA VAL A 17 -14.64 9.33 -9.63
C VAL A 17 -13.33 8.95 -8.96
N ARG A 18 -13.08 7.66 -8.77
CA ARG A 18 -11.82 7.18 -8.17
C ARG A 18 -10.59 7.65 -8.94
N ASP A 19 -10.59 7.54 -10.29
CA ASP A 19 -9.45 7.92 -11.11
C ASP A 19 -9.19 9.45 -11.07
N VAL A 20 -10.23 10.25 -10.87
CA VAL A 20 -10.13 11.70 -10.67
C VAL A 20 -9.60 12.01 -9.28
N LEU A 21 -10.17 11.42 -8.23
CA LEU A 21 -9.71 11.60 -6.86
C LEU A 21 -8.25 11.14 -6.67
N ARG A 22 -7.83 10.09 -7.39
CA ARG A 22 -6.43 9.65 -7.42
C ARG A 22 -5.49 10.69 -8.00
N ARG A 23 -5.91 11.44 -9.01
CA ARG A 23 -5.14 12.55 -9.58
C ARG A 23 -5.11 13.77 -8.65
N ALA A 24 -6.17 14.02 -7.92
CA ALA A 24 -6.21 15.05 -6.88
C ALA A 24 -5.19 14.74 -5.75
N GLY A 25 -5.07 13.47 -5.33
CA GLY A 25 -4.21 13.08 -4.22
C GLY A 25 -4.66 13.75 -2.92
N SER A 26 -3.69 14.21 -2.12
CA SER A 26 -3.94 14.95 -0.87
C SER A 26 -4.12 16.46 -1.05
N ARG A 27 -4.18 16.96 -2.28
CA ARG A 27 -4.29 18.39 -2.56
C ARG A 27 -5.74 18.87 -2.42
N TRP A 28 -5.91 20.14 -2.04
CA TRP A 28 -7.15 20.85 -2.22
C TRP A 28 -7.44 21.08 -3.70
N VAL A 29 -8.65 20.81 -4.14
CA VAL A 29 -9.12 21.00 -5.51
C VAL A 29 -10.49 21.67 -5.51
N THR A 30 -10.78 22.49 -6.52
CA THR A 30 -12.08 23.18 -6.65
C THR A 30 -13.13 22.27 -7.29
N PRO A 31 -14.44 22.50 -7.07
CA PRO A 31 -15.51 21.85 -7.83
C PRO A 31 -15.36 22.03 -9.33
N TYR A 32 -14.88 23.18 -9.78
CA TYR A 32 -14.57 23.46 -11.19
C TYR A 32 -13.51 22.48 -11.75
N TRP A 33 -12.44 22.23 -10.97
CA TRP A 33 -11.43 21.25 -11.37
C TRP A 33 -12.04 19.84 -11.46
N LEU A 34 -12.92 19.48 -10.52
CA LEU A 34 -13.63 18.19 -10.55
C LEU A 34 -14.53 18.08 -11.78
N ALA A 35 -15.27 19.13 -12.14
CA ALA A 35 -16.09 19.20 -13.35
C ALA A 35 -15.26 18.90 -14.60
N HIS A 36 -14.16 19.60 -14.76
CA HIS A 36 -13.25 19.43 -15.89
C HIS A 36 -12.64 18.01 -15.90
N ALA A 37 -12.17 17.51 -14.75
CA ALA A 37 -11.54 16.21 -14.64
C ALA A 37 -12.51 15.03 -14.87
N THR A 38 -13.78 15.20 -14.47
CA THR A 38 -14.86 14.22 -14.70
C THR A 38 -15.55 14.38 -16.07
N GLY A 39 -15.37 15.52 -16.74
CA GLY A 39 -16.06 15.86 -17.98
C GLY A 39 -17.56 16.08 -17.77
N THR A 40 -17.93 16.65 -16.63
CA THR A 40 -19.30 17.00 -16.26
C THR A 40 -19.52 18.51 -16.33
N SER A 41 -20.79 18.96 -16.29
CA SER A 41 -21.11 20.37 -16.11
C SER A 41 -20.78 20.81 -14.66
N ASN A 42 -20.65 22.13 -14.44
CA ASN A 42 -20.42 22.67 -13.09
C ASN A 42 -21.53 22.25 -12.11
N GLN A 43 -22.80 22.36 -12.51
CA GLN A 43 -23.93 21.92 -11.69
C GLN A 43 -23.85 20.42 -11.32
N GLN A 44 -23.40 19.58 -12.24
CA GLN A 44 -23.24 18.14 -11.98
C GLN A 44 -22.03 17.89 -11.07
N ALA A 45 -20.98 18.72 -11.16
CA ALA A 45 -19.85 18.65 -10.24
C ALA A 45 -20.22 19.07 -8.82
N ASP A 46 -21.07 20.08 -8.64
CA ASP A 46 -21.60 20.46 -7.32
C ASP A 46 -22.39 19.32 -6.70
N ASN A 47 -23.29 18.68 -7.46
CA ASN A 47 -24.02 17.50 -7.01
C ASN A 47 -23.09 16.32 -6.68
N LEU A 48 -22.01 16.17 -7.44
CA LEU A 48 -20.97 15.16 -7.18
C LEU A 48 -20.26 15.46 -5.87
N VAL A 49 -19.86 16.71 -5.64
CA VAL A 49 -19.23 17.14 -4.38
C VAL A 49 -20.14 16.85 -3.19
N ASP A 50 -21.42 17.25 -3.25
CA ASP A 50 -22.38 17.00 -2.18
C ASP A 50 -22.52 15.49 -1.90
N THR A 51 -22.58 14.69 -2.96
CA THR A 51 -22.64 13.22 -2.85
C THR A 51 -21.39 12.66 -2.20
N LEU A 52 -20.20 13.13 -2.58
CA LEU A 52 -18.94 12.64 -2.02
C LEU A 52 -18.74 13.07 -0.57
N VAL A 53 -19.17 14.30 -0.20
CA VAL A 53 -19.17 14.80 1.18
C VAL A 53 -20.12 13.97 2.03
N SER A 54 -21.36 13.74 1.58
CA SER A 54 -22.35 12.92 2.33
C SER A 54 -21.89 11.48 2.55
N ARG A 55 -21.02 10.97 1.67
CA ARG A 55 -20.39 9.65 1.80
C ARG A 55 -19.11 9.68 2.61
N GLY A 56 -18.67 10.86 3.10
CA GLY A 56 -17.45 11.02 3.86
C GLY A 56 -16.16 10.75 3.06
N LEU A 57 -16.20 10.83 1.73
CA LEU A 57 -15.04 10.59 0.86
C LEU A 57 -14.18 11.84 0.67
N ILE A 58 -14.80 13.00 0.74
CA ILE A 58 -14.13 14.29 0.70
C ILE A 58 -14.68 15.19 1.81
N GLU A 59 -13.92 16.19 2.18
CA GLU A 59 -14.34 17.29 3.07
C GLU A 59 -14.20 18.63 2.35
N ARG A 60 -15.05 19.59 2.71
CA ARG A 60 -14.98 20.97 2.21
C ARG A 60 -14.02 21.79 3.08
N ASP A 61 -13.40 22.78 2.47
CA ASP A 61 -12.80 23.89 3.19
C ASP A 61 -13.93 24.86 3.56
N ASP A 62 -13.93 25.33 4.80
CA ASP A 62 -14.98 26.25 5.28
C ASP A 62 -14.81 27.68 4.73
N ASP A 63 -13.59 28.05 4.36
CA ASP A 63 -13.23 29.42 3.92
C ASP A 63 -13.01 29.53 2.40
N GLU A 64 -12.73 28.42 1.73
CA GLU A 64 -12.44 28.36 0.29
C GLU A 64 -13.40 27.40 -0.41
N ASP A 65 -13.80 27.71 -1.64
CA ASP A 65 -14.56 26.76 -2.48
C ASP A 65 -13.65 25.63 -2.97
N ALA A 66 -13.18 24.83 -2.00
CA ALA A 66 -12.24 23.75 -2.23
C ALA A 66 -12.63 22.49 -1.44
N VAL A 67 -12.18 21.35 -1.92
CA VAL A 67 -12.39 20.03 -1.31
C VAL A 67 -11.12 19.23 -1.32
N LYS A 68 -10.94 18.35 -0.31
CA LYS A 68 -9.85 17.35 -0.29
C LYS A 68 -10.35 15.98 0.16
N LEU A 69 -9.53 14.97 -0.06
CA LEU A 69 -9.82 13.61 0.39
C LEU A 69 -9.76 13.50 1.91
N THR A 70 -10.77 12.84 2.49
CA THR A 70 -10.70 12.29 3.85
C THR A 70 -9.88 11.00 3.88
N GLU A 71 -9.65 10.44 5.07
CA GLU A 71 -9.07 9.10 5.21
C GLU A 71 -9.89 8.03 4.48
N GLN A 72 -11.22 8.13 4.56
CA GLN A 72 -12.11 7.23 3.84
C GLN A 72 -12.01 7.42 2.32
N GLY A 73 -11.85 8.65 1.86
CA GLY A 73 -11.61 8.96 0.45
C GLY A 73 -10.27 8.43 -0.06
N ILE A 74 -9.22 8.49 0.76
CA ILE A 74 -7.92 7.88 0.46
C ILE A 74 -8.08 6.35 0.33
N ALA A 75 -8.79 5.70 1.25
CA ALA A 75 -9.06 4.27 1.18
C ALA A 75 -9.91 3.90 -0.06
N PHE A 76 -10.92 4.70 -0.41
CA PHE A 76 -11.70 4.56 -1.65
C PHE A 76 -10.81 4.67 -2.89
N ASN A 77 -9.92 5.65 -2.91
CA ASN A 77 -8.99 5.90 -4.00
C ASN A 77 -7.99 4.74 -4.22
N GLN A 78 -7.59 4.08 -3.13
CA GLN A 78 -6.72 2.90 -3.14
C GLN A 78 -7.48 1.60 -3.40
N ALA A 79 -8.81 1.60 -3.40
CA ALA A 79 -9.62 0.41 -3.60
C ALA A 79 -9.30 -0.25 -4.95
N SER A 80 -9.08 -1.56 -4.93
CA SER A 80 -8.81 -2.34 -6.14
C SER A 80 -10.07 -2.45 -7.00
N LEU A 81 -9.91 -2.20 -8.31
CA LEU A 81 -10.97 -2.43 -9.32
C LEU A 81 -11.09 -3.89 -9.70
N ASN A 82 -9.98 -4.62 -9.61
CA ASN A 82 -9.90 -6.01 -10.02
C ASN A 82 -9.86 -6.87 -8.76
N THR A 83 -10.94 -7.59 -8.52
CA THR A 83 -10.92 -8.61 -7.47
C THR A 83 -10.27 -9.88 -7.99
N VAL A 84 -9.51 -10.54 -7.14
CA VAL A 84 -8.94 -11.85 -7.38
C VAL A 84 -9.70 -12.91 -6.59
N THR A 85 -9.74 -14.14 -7.10
CA THR A 85 -10.30 -15.25 -6.33
C THR A 85 -9.37 -15.60 -5.17
N ARG A 86 -9.92 -16.17 -4.09
CA ARG A 86 -9.14 -16.71 -2.97
C ARG A 86 -7.99 -17.60 -3.47
N LYS A 87 -8.29 -18.55 -4.36
CA LYS A 87 -7.29 -19.43 -4.94
C LYS A 87 -6.13 -18.69 -5.63
N THR A 88 -6.45 -17.59 -6.33
CA THR A 88 -5.41 -16.76 -6.97
C THR A 88 -4.58 -16.01 -5.92
N ALA A 89 -5.22 -15.47 -4.89
CA ALA A 89 -4.55 -14.77 -3.79
C ALA A 89 -3.61 -15.72 -3.03
N ASP A 90 -4.07 -16.93 -2.71
CA ASP A 90 -3.27 -17.95 -2.03
C ASP A 90 -2.05 -18.36 -2.86
N ARG A 91 -2.21 -18.56 -4.16
CA ARG A 91 -1.09 -18.86 -5.06
C ARG A 91 -0.07 -17.71 -5.09
N VAL A 92 -0.54 -16.48 -5.24
CA VAL A 92 0.34 -15.30 -5.30
C VAL A 92 1.08 -15.11 -3.97
N LEU A 93 0.41 -15.34 -2.84
CA LEU A 93 1.05 -15.29 -1.53
C LEU A 93 2.12 -16.39 -1.37
N HIS A 94 1.84 -17.60 -1.81
CA HIS A 94 2.81 -18.71 -1.80
C HIS A 94 4.07 -18.37 -2.62
N GLU A 95 3.87 -17.96 -3.86
CA GLU A 95 4.96 -17.53 -4.75
C GLU A 95 5.77 -16.35 -4.16
N PHE A 96 5.12 -15.45 -3.42
CA PHE A 96 5.80 -14.37 -2.72
C PHE A 96 6.67 -14.91 -1.58
N LEU A 97 6.14 -15.79 -0.74
CA LEU A 97 6.89 -16.40 0.38
C LEU A 97 8.07 -17.23 -0.11
N ASP A 98 7.95 -17.91 -1.24
CA ASP A 98 9.07 -18.65 -1.85
C ASP A 98 10.18 -17.70 -2.31
N ARG A 99 9.84 -16.54 -2.88
CA ARG A 99 10.84 -15.51 -3.21
C ARG A 99 11.50 -14.92 -1.96
N VAL A 100 10.75 -14.72 -0.88
CA VAL A 100 11.32 -14.28 0.41
C VAL A 100 12.29 -15.32 0.96
N ARG A 101 11.93 -16.60 0.94
CA ARG A 101 12.82 -17.68 1.39
C ARG A 101 14.09 -17.74 0.56
N ALA A 102 13.97 -17.67 -0.78
CA ALA A 102 15.11 -17.63 -1.69
C ALA A 102 16.02 -16.42 -1.43
N LEU A 103 15.44 -15.25 -1.20
CA LEU A 103 16.19 -14.05 -0.83
C LEU A 103 16.92 -14.21 0.51
N ASN A 104 16.26 -14.79 1.51
CA ASN A 104 16.85 -15.01 2.84
C ASN A 104 17.96 -16.09 2.83
N ALA A 105 17.93 -17.01 1.88
CA ALA A 105 18.99 -18.00 1.65
C ALA A 105 20.18 -17.45 0.85
N ASN A 106 20.03 -16.29 0.20
CA ASN A 106 21.10 -15.68 -0.57
C ASN A 106 22.02 -14.86 0.35
N GLU A 107 23.24 -15.37 0.57
CA GLU A 107 24.27 -14.70 1.40
C GLU A 107 24.78 -13.38 0.78
N ASP A 108 24.70 -13.25 -0.54
CA ASP A 108 25.07 -12.04 -1.27
C ASP A 108 23.99 -10.96 -1.27
N ALA A 109 22.81 -11.23 -0.74
CA ALA A 109 21.75 -10.22 -0.65
C ALA A 109 22.14 -9.09 0.31
N LEU A 110 21.96 -7.83 -0.12
CA LEU A 110 22.18 -6.67 0.73
C LEU A 110 21.11 -6.56 1.83
N TYR A 111 19.86 -6.85 1.47
CA TYR A 111 18.73 -6.88 2.36
C TYR A 111 18.09 -8.27 2.38
N GLN A 112 17.64 -8.69 3.55
CA GLN A 112 16.84 -9.89 3.75
C GLN A 112 15.55 -9.52 4.50
N VAL A 113 14.55 -10.41 4.50
CA VAL A 113 13.23 -10.14 5.10
C VAL A 113 12.95 -11.18 6.18
N PRO A 114 13.24 -10.88 7.46
CA PRO A 114 12.97 -11.80 8.55
C PRO A 114 11.48 -12.00 8.81
N LYS A 115 10.66 -10.95 8.62
CA LYS A 115 9.26 -10.98 9.00
C LYS A 115 8.34 -10.54 7.88
N VAL A 116 7.25 -11.28 7.71
CA VAL A 116 6.14 -10.94 6.82
C VAL A 116 4.83 -11.06 7.59
N VAL A 117 4.04 -10.00 7.50
CA VAL A 117 2.72 -9.89 8.12
C VAL A 117 1.68 -9.71 7.03
N VAL A 118 0.62 -10.50 7.05
CA VAL A 118 -0.57 -10.31 6.20
C VAL A 118 -1.64 -9.56 6.98
N PHE A 119 -2.35 -8.66 6.31
CA PHE A 119 -3.44 -7.88 6.90
C PHE A 119 -4.54 -7.63 5.86
N GLY A 120 -5.58 -6.86 6.24
CA GLY A 120 -6.63 -6.43 5.34
C GLY A 120 -7.57 -7.55 4.90
N SER A 121 -8.07 -7.44 3.66
CA SER A 121 -9.14 -8.30 3.14
C SER A 121 -8.78 -9.78 3.04
N TYR A 122 -7.48 -10.09 2.97
CA TYR A 122 -6.99 -11.47 2.92
C TYR A 122 -7.35 -12.27 4.18
N LEU A 123 -7.46 -11.63 5.34
CA LEU A 123 -7.84 -12.28 6.61
C LEU A 123 -9.33 -12.60 6.73
N SER A 124 -10.17 -12.05 5.86
CA SER A 124 -11.59 -12.37 5.82
C SER A 124 -11.86 -13.71 5.11
N ASN A 125 -13.06 -14.26 5.29
CA ASN A 125 -13.50 -15.48 4.59
C ASN A 125 -14.07 -15.19 3.19
N ALA A 126 -13.84 -14.01 2.61
CA ALA A 126 -14.38 -13.65 1.31
C ALA A 126 -13.77 -14.51 0.18
N GLU A 127 -14.61 -14.98 -0.72
CA GLU A 127 -14.17 -15.75 -1.91
C GLU A 127 -13.40 -14.89 -2.92
N ARG A 128 -13.64 -13.59 -2.91
CA ARG A 128 -12.98 -12.62 -3.78
C ARG A 128 -12.39 -11.49 -2.93
N LEU A 129 -11.15 -11.15 -3.24
CA LEU A 129 -10.33 -10.18 -2.52
C LEU A 129 -9.95 -9.03 -3.46
N GLY A 130 -9.68 -7.85 -2.91
CA GLY A 130 -9.13 -6.72 -3.67
C GLY A 130 -7.69 -7.02 -4.08
N ASP A 131 -6.88 -7.31 -3.10
CA ASP A 131 -5.45 -7.61 -3.20
C ASP A 131 -5.00 -8.42 -1.97
N VAL A 132 -3.73 -8.73 -1.91
CA VAL A 132 -3.06 -9.32 -0.75
C VAL A 132 -2.15 -8.26 -0.16
N ASP A 133 -2.58 -7.72 0.98
CA ASP A 133 -1.84 -6.69 1.71
C ASP A 133 -0.81 -7.33 2.62
N LEU A 134 0.46 -6.97 2.43
CA LEU A 134 1.59 -7.49 3.20
C LEU A 134 2.43 -6.36 3.78
N ALA A 135 2.82 -6.50 5.05
CA ALA A 135 3.86 -5.70 5.66
C ALA A 135 5.12 -6.56 5.79
N ILE A 136 6.26 -6.03 5.37
CA ILE A 136 7.56 -6.69 5.42
C ILE A 136 8.54 -5.88 6.27
N GLU A 137 9.44 -6.58 6.94
CA GLU A 137 10.54 -5.98 7.72
C GLU A 137 11.87 -6.26 7.01
N PRO A 138 12.33 -5.38 6.10
CA PRO A 138 13.62 -5.57 5.46
C PRO A 138 14.75 -5.19 6.41
N VAL A 139 15.74 -6.05 6.56
CA VAL A 139 16.95 -5.79 7.35
C VAL A 139 18.18 -5.84 6.46
N GLN A 140 19.08 -4.88 6.62
CA GLN A 140 20.38 -4.93 5.96
C GLN A 140 21.27 -5.92 6.70
N VAL A 141 21.90 -6.86 5.97
CA VAL A 141 22.68 -7.96 6.55
C VAL A 141 24.18 -7.92 6.21
N ARG A 142 24.59 -7.05 5.28
CA ARG A 142 25.99 -6.80 4.95
C ARG A 142 26.24 -5.37 4.50
N MET A 143 27.49 -4.99 4.31
CA MET A 143 27.82 -3.71 3.68
C MET A 143 27.42 -3.69 2.21
N ALA A 144 26.94 -2.53 1.75
CA ALA A 144 26.75 -2.29 0.34
C ALA A 144 28.13 -2.26 -0.37
N ARG A 145 28.15 -2.75 -1.60
CA ARG A 145 29.25 -2.52 -2.54
C ARG A 145 29.09 -1.14 -3.17
N ASP A 146 30.15 -0.60 -3.77
CA ASP A 146 30.15 0.76 -4.32
C ASP A 146 29.08 1.02 -5.40
N ASP A 147 28.64 -0.03 -6.09
CA ASP A 147 27.63 -0.01 -7.14
C ASP A 147 26.18 -0.31 -6.62
N GLU A 148 26.03 -0.60 -5.34
CA GLU A 148 24.73 -0.95 -4.75
C GLU A 148 24.02 0.27 -4.16
N VAL A 149 22.76 0.39 -4.46
CA VAL A 149 21.89 1.42 -3.87
C VAL A 149 21.56 1.05 -2.43
N LEU A 150 21.87 1.96 -1.49
CA LEU A 150 21.55 1.81 -0.06
C LEU A 150 20.04 1.98 0.23
N SER A 151 19.21 1.20 -0.43
CA SER A 151 17.75 1.26 -0.31
C SER A 151 17.16 -0.15 -0.37
N ALA A 152 16.17 -0.43 0.45
CA ALA A 152 15.40 -1.68 0.39
C ALA A 152 14.48 -1.77 -0.85
N ARG A 153 14.32 -0.68 -1.61
CA ARG A 153 13.40 -0.61 -2.76
C ARG A 153 13.67 -1.68 -3.84
N PRO A 154 14.92 -1.99 -4.24
CA PRO A 154 15.20 -3.08 -5.19
C PRO A 154 14.70 -4.43 -4.69
N THR A 155 14.87 -4.72 -3.39
CA THR A 155 14.34 -5.92 -2.74
C THR A 155 12.83 -6.03 -2.87
N TRP A 156 12.11 -4.94 -2.65
CA TRP A 156 10.65 -4.92 -2.79
C TRP A 156 10.18 -5.14 -4.21
N GLN A 157 10.87 -4.53 -5.18
CA GLN A 157 10.57 -4.72 -6.59
C GLN A 157 10.77 -6.18 -7.01
N HIS A 158 11.84 -6.80 -6.54
CA HIS A 158 12.12 -8.22 -6.76
C HIS A 158 11.03 -9.10 -6.14
N LEU A 159 10.70 -8.88 -4.87
CA LEU A 159 9.68 -9.66 -4.15
C LEU A 159 8.29 -9.48 -4.76
N ARG A 160 7.92 -8.27 -5.16
CA ARG A 160 6.64 -7.98 -5.81
C ARG A 160 6.52 -8.64 -7.19
N ASN A 161 7.61 -8.82 -7.89
CA ASN A 161 7.68 -9.43 -9.22
C ASN A 161 6.59 -8.91 -10.18
N ARG A 162 6.41 -7.57 -10.25
CA ARG A 162 5.38 -6.88 -11.05
C ARG A 162 3.94 -7.32 -10.77
N SER A 163 3.68 -8.08 -9.71
CA SER A 163 2.33 -8.49 -9.33
C SER A 163 1.48 -7.26 -8.99
N ARG A 164 0.32 -7.15 -9.61
CA ARG A 164 -0.70 -6.15 -9.27
C ARG A 164 -1.61 -6.59 -8.13
N THR A 165 -1.51 -7.86 -7.75
CA THR A 165 -2.29 -8.49 -6.68
C THR A 165 -1.64 -8.30 -5.30
N LEU A 166 -0.34 -7.93 -5.26
CA LEU A 166 0.39 -7.70 -4.02
C LEU A 166 0.50 -6.21 -3.72
N SER A 167 0.10 -5.81 -2.53
CA SER A 167 0.37 -4.52 -1.89
C SER A 167 1.43 -4.74 -0.81
N LEU A 168 2.57 -4.04 -0.90
CA LEU A 168 3.66 -4.18 0.05
C LEU A 168 3.94 -2.87 0.76
N ILE A 169 4.03 -2.92 2.09
CA ILE A 169 4.46 -1.79 2.94
C ILE A 169 5.61 -2.22 3.86
N GLU A 170 6.37 -1.26 4.37
CA GLU A 170 7.35 -1.50 5.43
C GLU A 170 6.67 -1.60 6.78
N LEU A 171 6.96 -2.69 7.49
CA LEU A 171 6.36 -2.94 8.81
C LEU A 171 6.77 -1.85 9.82
N GLU A 172 8.04 -1.43 9.81
CA GLU A 172 8.55 -0.43 10.75
C GLU A 172 7.87 0.93 10.60
N LEU A 173 7.68 1.39 9.35
CA LEU A 173 7.05 2.69 9.06
C LEU A 173 5.55 2.72 9.36
N HIS A 174 4.92 1.55 9.46
CA HIS A 174 3.47 1.42 9.62
C HIS A 174 3.07 0.61 10.86
N ARG A 175 4.00 0.40 11.80
CA ARG A 175 3.78 -0.44 12.97
C ARG A 175 2.61 0.03 13.84
N GLU A 176 2.55 1.31 14.17
CA GLU A 176 1.45 1.89 14.95
C GLU A 176 0.10 1.74 14.24
N TRP A 177 0.05 2.10 12.96
CA TRP A 177 -1.16 1.96 12.15
C TRP A 177 -1.62 0.50 12.02
N LEU A 178 -0.69 -0.46 11.96
CA LEU A 178 -1.00 -1.88 11.83
C LEU A 178 -1.42 -2.51 13.15
N SER A 179 -0.97 -1.96 14.31
CA SER A 179 -1.29 -2.50 15.64
C SER A 179 -2.79 -2.54 15.92
N ASP A 180 -3.53 -1.57 15.38
CA ASP A 180 -4.97 -1.44 15.59
C ASP A 180 -5.81 -2.23 14.57
N LYS A 181 -5.15 -2.95 13.65
CA LYS A 181 -5.83 -3.70 12.60
C LYS A 181 -5.63 -5.20 12.77
N PRO A 182 -6.64 -6.02 12.38
CA PRO A 182 -6.44 -7.45 12.28
C PRO A 182 -5.25 -7.76 11.36
N HIS A 183 -4.27 -8.49 11.91
CA HIS A 183 -3.09 -8.91 11.17
C HIS A 183 -2.60 -10.27 11.64
N LYS A 184 -1.81 -10.95 10.81
CA LYS A 184 -1.22 -12.25 11.12
C LYS A 184 0.21 -12.32 10.60
N VAL A 185 1.14 -12.71 11.48
CA VAL A 185 2.51 -13.06 11.07
C VAL A 185 2.46 -14.38 10.31
N ILE A 186 2.97 -14.40 9.10
CA ILE A 186 2.98 -15.58 8.21
C ILE A 186 4.39 -16.07 7.89
N LEU A 187 5.41 -15.27 8.19
CA LEU A 187 6.80 -15.64 8.20
C LEU A 187 7.50 -14.90 9.34
N ASP A 188 8.26 -15.63 10.14
CA ASP A 188 9.17 -15.11 11.17
C ASP A 188 10.46 -15.94 11.12
N ASN A 189 11.59 -15.27 10.83
CA ASN A 189 12.89 -15.92 10.69
C ASN A 189 13.90 -15.27 11.67
N PRO A 190 14.06 -15.83 12.86
CA PRO A 190 14.92 -15.26 13.91
C PRO A 190 16.41 -15.25 13.51
N GLU A 191 16.86 -16.17 12.64
CA GLU A 191 18.25 -16.20 12.18
C GLU A 191 18.57 -14.99 11.29
N VAL A 192 17.64 -14.60 10.41
CA VAL A 192 17.77 -13.40 9.58
C VAL A 192 17.72 -12.14 10.46
N THR A 193 16.84 -12.11 11.46
CA THR A 193 16.80 -11.03 12.48
C THR A 193 18.15 -10.91 13.19
N ALA A 194 18.71 -12.02 13.64
CA ALA A 194 20.00 -12.03 14.33
C ALA A 194 21.14 -11.52 13.44
N ARG A 195 21.16 -11.87 12.15
CA ARG A 195 22.14 -11.35 11.16
C ARG A 195 22.01 -9.86 10.98
N GLY A 196 20.80 -9.34 10.82
CA GLY A 196 20.54 -7.90 10.71
C GLY A 196 21.01 -7.14 11.95
N ASN A 197 20.68 -7.62 13.14
CA ASN A 197 21.12 -7.03 14.41
C ASN A 197 22.64 -7.06 14.59
N ALA A 198 23.31 -8.14 14.18
CA ALA A 198 24.77 -8.24 14.23
C ALA A 198 25.41 -7.22 13.28
N TYR A 199 24.88 -7.08 12.07
CA TYR A 199 25.36 -6.08 11.12
C TYR A 199 25.20 -4.65 11.66
N GLN A 200 24.04 -4.29 12.23
CA GLN A 200 23.78 -2.97 12.79
C GLN A 200 24.77 -2.64 13.91
N ARG A 201 25.00 -3.56 14.85
CA ARG A 201 26.00 -3.40 15.94
C ARG A 201 27.41 -3.15 15.39
N ALA A 202 27.85 -3.97 14.42
CA ALA A 202 29.16 -3.80 13.81
C ALA A 202 29.32 -2.45 13.07
N ARG A 203 28.23 -1.96 12.47
CA ARG A 203 28.18 -0.64 11.83
C ARG A 203 28.30 0.48 12.85
N GLU A 204 27.58 0.44 13.97
CA GLU A 204 27.65 1.43 15.04
C GLU A 204 29.03 1.48 15.69
N GLU A 205 29.66 0.34 15.94
CA GLU A 205 31.02 0.27 16.46
C GLU A 205 32.05 0.93 15.54
N ARG A 206 31.92 0.73 14.22
CA ARG A 206 32.78 1.40 13.24
C ARG A 206 32.63 2.92 13.26
N TRP A 207 31.39 3.41 13.44
CA TRP A 207 31.11 4.84 13.53
C TRP A 207 31.74 5.48 14.80
N ARG A 208 31.70 4.76 15.92
CA ARG A 208 32.29 5.24 17.20
C ARG A 208 33.82 5.29 17.19
N ARG A 209 34.46 4.57 16.27
CA ARG A 209 35.94 4.53 16.16
C ARG A 209 36.52 5.54 15.16
N ARG A 210 35.69 6.29 14.49
CA ARG A 210 36.06 7.38 13.57
C ARG A 210 35.91 8.73 14.24
#